data_eac49cc82caecf2dab84ff34124eb206
#
_entry.id   eac49cc82caecf2dab84ff34124eb206
#
_cell.length_a   1.000
_cell.length_b   1.000
_cell.length_c   1.000
_cell.angle_alpha   90.00
_cell.angle_beta   90.00
_cell.angle_gamma   90.00
#
_symmetry.space_group_name_H-M   'P 1'
#
loop_
_entity.id
_entity.type
_entity.pdbx_description
1 polymer ?
#
loop_
_entity_poly.entity_id
_entity_poly.type
_entity_poly.pdbx_seq_one_letter_code
_entity_poly.pdbx_strand_id
1 'polypeptide(L)'
;VHGLNSPPLRLPGAMPVWIAEATREQWTAVAQSAQSNKARLVALWGTDRGTSGHVVSVAYAFGEGLLWLRLPQASEERTYPDIATYFPCAARMQRVVFDLNGLSALEGRDQRPWFNHGPWPRNYHPLRHGATGQEVFDHPLEPYHYVRVSGEGVHEIAVGPIHAGTIEPGHFRFSVVGEKVLRLEERLGYAHKGIEKRFEQMPVTDGYRLAGRVSGDSTVAYAWAYCMAVESALDFEIPPRASWLRALRVERERVANHLGDLGALGNDAGLAFGLAQFSRLREDWLRLNAELFGHRLLMDRIVPGGVAIDVPPRGTTQLREQCNTVETEVANMQTIYDEHAGLQDRFMGAGRVTPELAARLGL
;
A
#
# COMPACT_ATOMS: atom_id res chain seq x y z
N VAL A 1 11.81 -10.60 20.88
CA VAL A 1 11.91 -9.13 20.83
C VAL A 1 12.23 -8.65 22.24
N HIS A 2 13.38 -8.00 22.42
CA HIS A 2 13.74 -7.38 23.70
C HIS A 2 12.90 -6.11 23.91
N GLY A 3 12.53 -5.81 25.17
CA GLY A 3 11.80 -4.60 25.53
C GLY A 3 10.36 -4.79 26.00
N LEU A 4 9.81 -6.01 25.91
CA LEU A 4 8.50 -6.34 26.49
C LEU A 4 8.67 -7.01 27.87
N ASN A 5 7.81 -6.64 28.82
CA ASN A 5 7.79 -7.24 30.16
C ASN A 5 7.03 -8.59 30.19
N SER A 6 6.18 -8.82 29.20
CA SER A 6 5.40 -10.06 29.06
C SER A 6 5.53 -10.61 27.65
N PRO A 7 5.48 -11.95 27.47
CA PRO A 7 5.52 -12.53 26.14
C PRO A 7 4.29 -12.11 25.33
N PRO A 8 4.45 -11.85 24.03
CA PRO A 8 3.31 -11.53 23.17
C PRO A 8 2.37 -12.73 23.00
N LEU A 9 1.08 -12.46 22.91
CA LEU A 9 0.05 -13.47 22.66
C LEU A 9 0.00 -13.77 21.16
N ARG A 10 0.07 -15.07 20.80
CA ARG A 10 -0.16 -15.49 19.41
C ARG A 10 -1.64 -15.45 19.09
N LEU A 11 -2.01 -14.78 18.01
CA LEU A 11 -3.38 -14.77 17.49
C LEU A 11 -3.65 -16.04 16.65
N PRO A 12 -4.89 -16.53 16.62
CA PRO A 12 -5.30 -17.58 15.70
C PRO A 12 -5.12 -17.16 14.23
N GLY A 13 -5.09 -18.13 13.33
CA GLY A 13 -5.08 -17.88 11.89
C GLY A 13 -3.86 -18.43 11.16
N ALA A 14 -3.94 -18.42 9.84
CA ALA A 14 -2.94 -19.00 8.95
C ALA A 14 -1.61 -18.24 8.99
N MET A 15 -1.65 -16.90 9.18
CA MET A 15 -0.44 -16.10 9.32
C MET A 15 -0.03 -16.02 10.78
N PRO A 16 1.24 -16.29 11.13
CA PRO A 16 1.73 -16.09 12.48
C PRO A 16 1.71 -14.62 12.88
N VAL A 17 0.80 -14.22 13.76
CA VAL A 17 0.70 -12.85 14.30
C VAL A 17 0.77 -12.93 15.82
N TRP A 18 1.63 -12.12 16.41
CA TRP A 18 1.73 -11.94 17.85
C TRP A 18 1.30 -10.52 18.21
N ILE A 19 0.48 -10.39 19.25
CA ILE A 19 0.01 -9.10 19.76
C ILE A 19 0.57 -8.86 21.16
N ALA A 20 0.98 -7.62 21.42
CA ALA A 20 1.38 -7.17 22.74
C ALA A 20 0.92 -5.72 23.00
N GLU A 21 0.71 -5.37 24.25
CA GLU A 21 0.57 -3.99 24.70
C GLU A 21 1.89 -3.49 25.28
N ALA A 22 2.19 -2.21 25.06
CA ALA A 22 3.43 -1.58 25.47
C ALA A 22 3.17 -0.30 26.23
N THR A 23 4.05 0.03 27.19
CA THR A 23 4.23 1.39 27.72
C THR A 23 4.98 2.25 26.71
N ARG A 24 5.09 3.56 26.96
CA ARG A 24 5.86 4.49 26.10
C ARG A 24 7.34 4.11 25.98
N GLU A 25 7.94 3.68 27.11
CA GLU A 25 9.32 3.21 27.15
C GLU A 25 9.51 1.91 26.34
N GLN A 26 8.60 0.96 26.53
CA GLN A 26 8.59 -0.29 25.79
C GLN A 26 8.38 -0.09 24.29
N TRP A 27 7.52 0.87 23.89
CA TRP A 27 7.29 1.22 22.49
C TRP A 27 8.60 1.57 21.78
N THR A 28 9.40 2.44 22.39
CA THR A 28 10.70 2.85 21.86
C THR A 28 11.71 1.70 21.88
N ALA A 29 11.77 0.95 23.01
CA ALA A 29 12.71 -0.17 23.15
C ALA A 29 12.43 -1.30 22.13
N VAL A 30 11.14 -1.60 21.87
CA VAL A 30 10.74 -2.58 20.86
C VAL A 30 11.09 -2.10 19.46
N ALA A 31 10.87 -0.81 19.13
CA ALA A 31 11.25 -0.25 17.83
C ALA A 31 12.76 -0.37 17.59
N GLN A 32 13.58 -0.04 18.58
CA GLN A 32 15.04 -0.20 18.52
C GLN A 32 15.45 -1.66 18.35
N SER A 33 14.85 -2.57 19.12
CA SER A 33 15.09 -4.01 19.01
C SER A 33 14.68 -4.56 17.65
N ALA A 34 13.53 -4.12 17.11
CA ALA A 34 13.05 -4.52 15.79
C ALA A 34 14.03 -4.09 14.69
N GLN A 35 14.53 -2.84 14.73
CA GLN A 35 15.56 -2.36 13.80
C GLN A 35 16.83 -3.20 13.89
N SER A 36 17.33 -3.44 15.11
CA SER A 36 18.57 -4.22 15.34
C SER A 36 18.46 -5.67 14.81
N ASN A 37 17.26 -6.23 14.84
CA ASN A 37 16.96 -7.56 14.30
C ASN A 37 16.53 -7.53 12.82
N LYS A 38 16.72 -6.42 12.11
CA LYS A 38 16.40 -6.25 10.69
C LYS A 38 14.92 -6.55 10.38
N ALA A 39 14.02 -6.27 11.34
CA ALA A 39 12.61 -6.34 11.09
C ALA A 39 12.18 -5.22 10.12
N ARG A 40 11.14 -5.47 9.36
CA ARG A 40 10.53 -4.48 8.48
C ARG A 40 9.31 -3.86 9.16
N LEU A 41 9.20 -2.53 9.14
CA LEU A 41 7.96 -1.83 9.52
C LEU A 41 6.92 -2.03 8.42
N VAL A 42 5.79 -2.65 8.78
CA VAL A 42 4.69 -2.94 7.83
C VAL A 42 3.65 -1.84 7.82
N ALA A 43 3.18 -1.43 9.02
CA ALA A 43 2.13 -0.43 9.16
C ALA A 43 2.21 0.25 10.52
N LEU A 44 1.72 1.50 10.59
CA LEU A 44 1.49 2.25 11.81
C LEU A 44 0.17 3.02 11.65
N TRP A 45 -0.73 2.89 12.65
CA TRP A 45 -2.06 3.50 12.60
C TRP A 45 -2.58 3.87 13.97
N GLY A 46 -3.55 4.79 14.02
CA GLY A 46 -4.29 5.17 15.22
C GLY A 46 -5.69 4.57 15.24
N THR A 47 -6.22 4.34 16.45
CA THR A 47 -7.60 3.93 16.69
C THR A 47 -8.19 4.77 17.81
N ASP A 48 -9.30 5.43 17.54
CA ASP A 48 -10.07 6.14 18.57
C ASP A 48 -11.11 5.19 19.19
N ARG A 49 -11.10 5.05 20.51
CA ARG A 49 -12.04 4.22 21.29
C ARG A 49 -13.05 5.06 22.09
N GLY A 50 -13.24 6.30 21.67
CA GLY A 50 -14.14 7.23 22.36
C GLY A 50 -13.70 7.50 23.78
N THR A 51 -14.57 7.26 24.75
CA THR A 51 -14.30 7.48 26.18
C THR A 51 -13.21 6.56 26.75
N SER A 52 -12.90 5.45 26.08
CA SER A 52 -11.85 4.51 26.47
C SER A 52 -10.45 4.93 25.99
N GLY A 53 -10.32 6.14 25.42
CA GLY A 53 -9.04 6.68 24.97
C GLY A 53 -8.67 6.30 23.54
N HIS A 54 -7.36 6.21 23.29
CA HIS A 54 -6.79 5.95 21.97
C HIS A 54 -5.83 4.79 22.03
N VAL A 55 -5.57 4.19 20.87
CA VAL A 55 -4.49 3.21 20.70
C VAL A 55 -3.69 3.59 19.47
N VAL A 56 -2.39 3.75 19.64
CA VAL A 56 -1.46 3.74 18.49
C VAL A 56 -0.95 2.32 18.32
N SER A 57 -1.01 1.83 17.11
CA SER A 57 -0.61 0.47 16.74
C SER A 57 0.50 0.49 15.72
N VAL A 58 1.42 -0.47 15.82
CA VAL A 58 2.46 -0.69 14.83
C VAL A 58 2.61 -2.19 14.56
N ALA A 59 2.87 -2.54 13.31
CA ALA A 59 3.14 -3.90 12.90
C ALA A 59 4.57 -4.02 12.35
N TYR A 60 5.33 -4.95 12.90
CA TYR A 60 6.68 -5.31 12.45
C TYR A 60 6.69 -6.72 11.88
N ALA A 61 7.33 -6.93 10.73
CA ALA A 61 7.57 -8.25 10.16
C ALA A 61 8.92 -8.79 10.65
N PHE A 62 8.89 -9.99 11.24
CA PHE A 62 10.06 -10.74 11.70
C PHE A 62 10.04 -12.12 11.03
N GLY A 63 11.02 -12.42 10.17
CA GLY A 63 11.03 -13.70 9.47
C GLY A 63 9.69 -13.95 8.76
N GLU A 64 8.98 -14.99 9.18
CA GLU A 64 7.70 -15.39 8.58
C GLU A 64 6.46 -14.88 9.34
N GLY A 65 6.61 -14.03 10.35
CA GLY A 65 5.51 -13.59 11.20
C GLY A 65 5.45 -12.09 11.44
N LEU A 66 4.39 -11.65 12.08
CA LEU A 66 4.15 -10.26 12.43
C LEU A 66 4.10 -10.07 13.96
N LEU A 67 4.69 -8.99 14.45
CA LEU A 67 4.42 -8.46 15.78
C LEU A 67 3.52 -7.24 15.65
N TRP A 68 2.32 -7.33 16.20
CA TRP A 68 1.41 -6.19 16.37
C TRP A 68 1.58 -5.64 17.79
N LEU A 69 2.24 -4.49 17.89
CA LEU A 69 2.42 -3.78 19.14
C LEU A 69 1.38 -2.67 19.27
N ARG A 70 0.76 -2.57 20.44
CA ARG A 70 -0.28 -1.59 20.78
C ARG A 70 0.19 -0.71 21.92
N LEU A 71 0.02 0.61 21.76
CA LEU A 71 0.25 1.61 22.79
C LEU A 71 -1.10 2.24 23.18
N PRO A 72 -1.78 1.74 24.23
CA PRO A 72 -2.98 2.39 24.76
C PRO A 72 -2.64 3.74 25.37
N GLN A 73 -3.55 4.71 25.21
CA GLN A 73 -3.42 6.08 25.72
C GLN A 73 -4.75 6.56 26.28
N ALA A 74 -4.69 7.42 27.31
CA ALA A 74 -5.87 8.10 27.84
C ALA A 74 -6.50 9.05 26.82
N SER A 75 -7.77 9.40 27.01
CA SER A 75 -8.53 10.20 26.04
C SER A 75 -7.98 11.62 25.84
N GLU A 76 -7.33 12.20 26.83
CA GLU A 76 -6.66 13.50 26.79
C GLU A 76 -5.24 13.44 26.22
N GLU A 77 -4.61 12.28 26.19
CA GLU A 77 -3.26 12.11 25.71
C GLU A 77 -3.23 12.09 24.16
N ARG A 78 -2.53 13.05 23.56
CA ARG A 78 -2.49 13.26 22.08
C ARG A 78 -1.14 12.99 21.46
N THR A 79 -0.19 12.47 22.23
CA THR A 79 1.18 12.30 21.77
C THR A 79 1.69 10.90 22.07
N TYR A 80 2.57 10.37 21.22
CA TYR A 80 3.28 9.10 21.40
C TYR A 80 4.74 9.22 20.96
N PRO A 81 5.65 8.33 21.40
CA PRO A 81 7.06 8.42 21.03
C PRO A 81 7.28 8.21 19.53
N ASP A 82 8.12 9.07 18.93
CA ASP A 82 8.57 8.93 17.54
C ASP A 82 9.38 7.65 17.33
N ILE A 83 9.13 6.95 16.23
CA ILE A 83 9.89 5.79 15.78
C ILE A 83 10.57 6.00 14.43
N ALA A 84 10.44 7.18 13.83
CA ALA A 84 11.08 7.48 12.54
C ALA A 84 12.62 7.51 12.63
N THR A 85 13.15 7.67 13.82
CA THR A 85 14.61 7.54 14.08
C THR A 85 15.11 6.12 13.82
N TYR A 86 14.28 5.12 14.10
CA TYR A 86 14.59 3.70 13.86
C TYR A 86 14.10 3.23 12.47
N PHE A 87 12.97 3.72 12.04
CA PHE A 87 12.33 3.39 10.77
C PHE A 87 11.95 4.67 10.03
N PRO A 88 12.80 5.22 9.16
CA PRO A 88 12.52 6.48 8.45
C PRO A 88 11.19 6.47 7.67
N CYS A 89 10.74 5.31 7.18
CA CYS A 89 9.45 5.15 6.53
C CYS A 89 8.25 5.40 7.47
N ALA A 90 8.43 5.33 8.80
CA ALA A 90 7.39 5.66 9.77
C ALA A 90 6.96 7.14 9.72
N ALA A 91 7.85 8.05 9.30
CA ALA A 91 7.57 9.48 9.30
C ALA A 91 6.27 9.82 8.55
N ARG A 92 6.04 9.23 7.37
CA ARG A 92 4.78 9.43 6.63
C ARG A 92 3.57 8.80 7.31
N MET A 93 3.74 7.60 7.91
CA MET A 93 2.66 6.91 8.61
C MET A 93 2.24 7.69 9.87
N GLN A 94 3.18 8.28 10.59
CA GLN A 94 2.92 9.13 11.76
C GLN A 94 2.17 10.41 11.37
N ARG A 95 2.48 10.99 10.21
CA ARG A 95 1.72 12.12 9.64
C ARG A 95 0.28 11.72 9.30
N VAL A 96 0.09 10.51 8.74
CA VAL A 96 -1.25 9.94 8.49
C VAL A 96 -2.03 9.79 9.79
N VAL A 97 -1.42 9.26 10.85
CA VAL A 97 -2.05 9.14 12.17
C VAL A 97 -2.47 10.51 12.72
N PHE A 98 -1.64 11.54 12.51
CA PHE A 98 -2.04 12.90 12.90
C PHE A 98 -3.22 13.39 12.06
N ASP A 99 -3.15 13.32 10.73
CA ASP A 99 -4.21 13.82 9.85
C ASP A 99 -5.56 13.14 10.14
N LEU A 100 -5.56 11.82 10.37
CA LEU A 100 -6.79 11.05 10.52
C LEU A 100 -7.30 10.96 11.98
N ASN A 101 -6.40 10.93 12.98
CA ASN A 101 -6.76 10.69 14.38
C ASN A 101 -6.38 11.84 15.34
N GLY A 102 -5.54 12.81 14.92
CA GLY A 102 -5.07 13.90 15.76
C GLY A 102 -4.07 13.47 16.84
N LEU A 103 -3.34 12.37 16.60
CA LEU A 103 -2.30 11.86 17.50
C LEU A 103 -0.93 12.16 16.92
N SER A 104 -0.09 12.91 17.64
CA SER A 104 1.21 13.38 17.16
C SER A 104 2.36 12.53 17.68
N ALA A 105 3.31 12.21 16.82
CA ALA A 105 4.60 11.66 17.25
C ALA A 105 5.43 12.76 17.92
N LEU A 106 5.90 12.52 19.16
CA LEU A 106 6.77 13.45 19.89
C LEU A 106 8.11 13.56 19.16
N GLU A 107 8.59 14.80 19.00
CA GLU A 107 9.89 15.08 18.33
C GLU A 107 9.95 14.67 16.86
N GLY A 108 8.81 14.34 16.26
CA GLY A 108 8.73 14.04 14.83
C GLY A 108 9.21 15.25 13.99
N ARG A 109 10.22 15.01 13.14
CA ARG A 109 10.87 16.09 12.35
C ARG A 109 9.99 16.67 11.25
N ASP A 110 9.05 15.88 10.71
CA ASP A 110 8.14 16.29 9.64
C ASP A 110 6.70 16.24 10.11
N GLN A 111 6.08 17.41 10.29
CA GLN A 111 4.70 17.58 10.73
C GLN A 111 3.80 18.14 9.62
N ARG A 112 4.27 18.14 8.37
CA ARG A 112 3.46 18.56 7.23
C ARG A 112 2.31 17.57 7.03
N PRO A 113 1.11 18.02 6.65
CA PRO A 113 0.01 17.12 6.32
C PRO A 113 0.39 16.11 5.24
N TRP A 114 -0.11 14.90 5.34
CA TRP A 114 0.06 13.87 4.32
C TRP A 114 -1.16 13.75 3.40
N PHE A 115 -2.36 13.67 3.98
CA PHE A 115 -3.63 13.60 3.25
C PHE A 115 -4.40 14.92 3.27
N ASN A 116 -4.27 15.70 4.34
CA ASN A 116 -4.99 16.94 4.47
C ASN A 116 -4.35 18.05 3.62
N HIS A 117 -4.68 18.06 2.34
CA HIS A 117 -4.30 19.14 1.41
C HIS A 117 -5.26 20.33 1.44
N GLY A 118 -6.02 20.49 2.55
CA GLY A 118 -6.96 21.58 2.77
C GLY A 118 -8.45 21.22 2.65
N PRO A 119 -8.88 19.96 2.38
CA PRO A 119 -10.30 19.66 2.28
C PRO A 119 -11.04 19.76 3.63
N TRP A 120 -10.31 19.72 4.75
CA TRP A 120 -10.84 19.93 6.10
C TRP A 120 -9.86 20.73 6.97
N PRO A 121 -10.35 21.41 8.04
CA PRO A 121 -9.50 22.16 8.97
C PRO A 121 -8.49 21.25 9.69
N ARG A 122 -7.35 21.80 10.09
CA ARG A 122 -6.27 21.04 10.76
C ARG A 122 -6.69 20.39 12.10
N ASN A 123 -7.72 20.90 12.75
CA ASN A 123 -8.27 20.39 14.01
C ASN A 123 -9.41 19.37 13.82
N TYR A 124 -9.81 19.10 12.59
CA TYR A 124 -10.74 18.02 12.28
C TYR A 124 -9.96 16.76 11.90
N HIS A 125 -10.38 15.64 12.44
CA HIS A 125 -9.76 14.34 12.22
C HIS A 125 -10.83 13.29 11.91
N PRO A 126 -10.93 12.82 10.67
CA PRO A 126 -12.08 12.02 10.19
C PRO A 126 -12.25 10.66 10.87
N LEU A 127 -11.20 10.10 11.50
CA LEU A 127 -11.29 8.83 12.23
C LEU A 127 -11.50 9.03 13.75
N ARG A 128 -11.81 10.25 14.18
CA ARG A 128 -12.22 10.51 15.57
C ARG A 128 -13.64 10.05 15.81
N HIS A 129 -13.88 9.57 17.05
CA HIS A 129 -15.23 9.26 17.51
C HIS A 129 -16.14 10.49 17.37
N GLY A 130 -17.28 10.32 16.73
CA GLY A 130 -18.22 11.40 16.45
C GLY A 130 -18.00 12.14 15.11
N ALA A 131 -16.88 11.96 14.42
CA ALA A 131 -16.74 12.42 13.05
C ALA A 131 -17.54 11.49 12.12
N THR A 132 -18.39 12.05 11.25
CA THR A 132 -19.22 11.26 10.32
C THR A 132 -18.54 11.01 8.99
N GLY A 133 -17.55 11.86 8.63
CA GLY A 133 -16.92 11.89 7.31
C GLY A 133 -17.77 12.54 6.23
N GLN A 134 -18.89 13.18 6.62
CA GLN A 134 -19.82 13.90 5.73
C GLN A 134 -19.89 15.41 6.06
N GLU A 135 -19.04 15.86 6.96
CA GLU A 135 -18.98 17.27 7.36
C GLU A 135 -18.57 18.13 6.16
N VAL A 136 -19.25 19.24 5.99
CA VAL A 136 -18.92 20.27 4.99
C VAL A 136 -18.24 21.43 5.72
N PHE A 137 -17.08 21.82 5.25
CA PHE A 137 -16.30 22.90 5.84
C PHE A 137 -16.29 24.12 4.91
N ASP A 138 -16.73 25.24 5.44
CA ASP A 138 -16.59 26.53 4.77
C ASP A 138 -15.32 27.20 5.31
N HIS A 139 -14.19 26.86 4.72
CA HIS A 139 -12.90 27.49 5.03
C HIS A 139 -12.08 27.65 3.74
N PRO A 140 -11.30 28.71 3.62
CA PRO A 140 -10.50 28.94 2.43
C PRO A 140 -9.42 27.86 2.31
N LEU A 141 -9.26 27.31 1.10
CA LEU A 141 -8.14 26.46 0.76
C LEU A 141 -6.87 27.32 0.72
N GLU A 142 -5.95 27.11 1.64
CA GLU A 142 -4.65 27.77 1.56
C GLU A 142 -3.85 27.21 0.38
N PRO A 143 -3.37 28.05 -0.55
CA PRO A 143 -2.54 27.58 -1.64
C PRO A 143 -1.22 27.03 -1.08
N TYR A 144 -0.78 25.90 -1.61
CA TYR A 144 0.53 25.37 -1.28
C TYR A 144 1.62 26.21 -1.95
N HIS A 145 2.55 26.72 -1.16
CA HIS A 145 3.66 27.54 -1.65
C HIS A 145 4.84 26.65 -2.05
N TYR A 146 4.99 26.42 -3.35
CA TYR A 146 6.18 25.76 -3.90
C TYR A 146 7.39 26.66 -3.80
N VAL A 147 8.56 26.06 -3.57
CA VAL A 147 9.81 26.81 -3.54
C VAL A 147 10.16 27.28 -4.94
N ARG A 148 10.19 28.59 -5.12
CA ARG A 148 10.54 29.19 -6.41
C ARG A 148 12.04 29.05 -6.66
N VAL A 149 12.41 28.47 -7.80
CA VAL A 149 13.78 28.45 -8.32
C VAL A 149 13.90 29.51 -9.40
N SER A 150 14.85 30.43 -9.26
CA SER A 150 15.06 31.53 -10.20
C SER A 150 16.41 31.40 -10.90
N GLY A 151 16.48 31.83 -12.15
CA GLY A 151 17.68 31.80 -12.98
C GLY A 151 17.33 31.95 -14.46
N GLU A 152 18.33 32.22 -15.29
CA GLU A 152 18.14 32.31 -16.75
C GLU A 152 17.77 30.92 -17.29
N GLY A 153 16.70 30.87 -18.11
CA GLY A 153 16.20 29.64 -18.72
C GLY A 153 15.49 28.68 -17.74
N VAL A 154 15.31 29.05 -16.45
CA VAL A 154 14.56 28.25 -15.50
C VAL A 154 13.07 28.34 -15.78
N HIS A 155 12.42 27.18 -15.87
CA HIS A 155 10.96 27.08 -15.94
C HIS A 155 10.43 25.94 -15.08
N GLU A 156 9.14 25.97 -14.77
CA GLU A 156 8.46 24.96 -13.96
C GLU A 156 7.58 24.07 -14.83
N ILE A 157 7.63 22.77 -14.57
CA ILE A 157 6.74 21.76 -15.17
C ILE A 157 5.93 21.14 -14.05
N ALA A 158 4.60 21.24 -14.15
CA ALA A 158 3.66 20.63 -13.22
C ALA A 158 3.09 19.34 -13.81
N VAL A 159 3.15 18.23 -13.06
CA VAL A 159 2.59 16.94 -13.44
C VAL A 159 1.63 16.46 -12.35
N GLY A 160 0.43 16.00 -12.74
CA GLY A 160 -0.57 15.49 -11.80
C GLY A 160 -1.29 16.58 -10.96
N PRO A 161 -2.20 16.15 -10.05
CA PRO A 161 -2.44 14.77 -9.58
C PRO A 161 -3.12 13.83 -10.57
N ILE A 162 -3.73 14.34 -11.64
CA ILE A 162 -4.29 13.52 -12.73
C ILE A 162 -3.25 13.43 -13.84
N HIS A 163 -2.74 12.24 -14.13
CA HIS A 163 -1.73 11.97 -15.13
C HIS A 163 -1.91 10.57 -15.73
N ALA A 164 -1.20 10.26 -16.81
CA ALA A 164 -1.29 8.99 -17.53
C ALA A 164 -0.24 7.94 -17.11
N GLY A 165 0.59 8.24 -16.12
CA GLY A 165 1.64 7.32 -15.64
C GLY A 165 1.06 6.11 -14.89
N THR A 166 1.88 5.08 -14.69
CA THR A 166 1.52 3.87 -13.93
C THR A 166 1.51 4.08 -12.41
N ILE A 167 2.02 5.21 -11.95
CA ILE A 167 2.06 5.58 -10.53
C ILE A 167 0.70 6.10 -10.05
N GLU A 168 0.47 6.05 -8.73
CA GLU A 168 -0.72 6.60 -8.10
C GLU A 168 -0.82 8.13 -8.26
N PRO A 169 -2.03 8.71 -8.13
CA PRO A 169 -2.23 10.15 -8.17
C PRO A 169 -1.31 10.90 -7.21
N GLY A 170 -0.51 11.80 -7.74
CA GLY A 170 0.42 12.66 -7.01
C GLY A 170 0.71 13.91 -7.82
N HIS A 171 1.03 15.02 -7.16
CA HIS A 171 1.47 16.23 -7.82
C HIS A 171 2.98 16.36 -7.73
N PHE A 172 3.62 16.53 -8.88
CA PHE A 172 5.06 16.69 -9.03
C PHE A 172 5.34 18.03 -9.66
N ARG A 173 6.16 18.83 -9.00
CA ARG A 173 6.60 20.13 -9.50
C ARG A 173 8.09 20.09 -9.79
N PHE A 174 8.45 20.13 -11.07
CA PHE A 174 9.82 20.16 -11.53
C PHE A 174 10.24 21.60 -11.84
N SER A 175 11.36 22.05 -11.29
CA SER A 175 12.06 23.24 -11.76
C SER A 175 13.24 22.78 -12.61
N VAL A 176 13.27 23.20 -13.87
CA VAL A 176 14.21 22.68 -14.89
C VAL A 176 14.89 23.79 -15.68
N VAL A 177 16.09 23.47 -16.21
CA VAL A 177 16.77 24.22 -17.27
C VAL A 177 17.10 23.24 -18.39
N GLY A 178 16.48 23.41 -19.55
CA GLY A 178 16.52 22.36 -20.58
C GLY A 178 16.02 21.05 -20.03
N GLU A 179 16.82 19.98 -20.12
CA GLU A 179 16.49 18.64 -19.59
C GLU A 179 16.99 18.41 -18.15
N LYS A 180 17.71 19.38 -17.57
CA LYS A 180 18.27 19.24 -16.23
C LYS A 180 17.26 19.62 -15.16
N VAL A 181 16.90 18.66 -14.30
CA VAL A 181 16.09 18.91 -13.10
C VAL A 181 16.95 19.56 -12.02
N LEU A 182 16.58 20.77 -11.63
CA LEU A 182 17.22 21.53 -10.55
C LEU A 182 16.57 21.23 -9.21
N ARG A 183 15.23 21.07 -9.20
CA ARG A 183 14.44 20.77 -8.02
C ARG A 183 13.22 19.96 -8.39
N LEU A 184 12.88 18.99 -7.55
CA LEU A 184 11.62 18.27 -7.55
C LEU A 184 10.93 18.48 -6.19
N GLU A 185 9.67 18.87 -6.23
CA GLU A 185 8.77 18.86 -5.08
C GLU A 185 7.58 17.95 -5.37
N GLU A 186 7.20 17.19 -4.37
CA GLU A 186 6.13 16.19 -4.48
C GLU A 186 5.04 16.46 -3.44
N ARG A 187 3.78 16.33 -3.85
CA ARG A 187 2.63 16.25 -2.96
C ARG A 187 1.90 14.95 -3.25
N LEU A 188 1.91 14.06 -2.29
CA LEU A 188 1.34 12.71 -2.38
C LEU A 188 0.08 12.61 -1.50
N GLY A 189 -0.55 11.44 -1.45
CA GLY A 189 -1.73 11.19 -0.64
C GLY A 189 -3.06 11.41 -1.36
N TYR A 190 -3.06 11.76 -2.64
CA TYR A 190 -4.28 11.93 -3.44
C TYR A 190 -5.03 10.62 -3.72
N ALA A 191 -4.38 9.47 -3.51
CA ALA A 191 -5.03 8.15 -3.60
C ALA A 191 -5.93 7.83 -2.41
N HIS A 192 -5.92 8.63 -1.33
CA HIS A 192 -6.74 8.41 -0.14
C HIS A 192 -8.23 8.50 -0.47
N LYS A 193 -9.01 7.48 -0.08
CA LYS A 193 -10.43 7.30 -0.43
C LYS A 193 -11.35 7.24 0.80
N GLY A 194 -10.80 7.45 2.02
CA GLY A 194 -11.55 7.31 3.26
C GLY A 194 -12.02 5.88 3.54
N ILE A 195 -11.21 4.89 3.18
CA ILE A 195 -11.56 3.46 3.28
C ILE A 195 -11.86 3.07 4.73
N GLU A 196 -11.02 3.51 5.68
CA GLU A 196 -11.17 3.19 7.10
C GLU A 196 -12.52 3.72 7.63
N LYS A 197 -12.87 4.96 7.29
CA LYS A 197 -14.16 5.55 7.69
C LYS A 197 -15.36 4.82 7.08
N ARG A 198 -15.22 4.34 5.86
CA ARG A 198 -16.27 3.54 5.19
C ARG A 198 -16.47 2.18 5.83
N PHE A 199 -15.41 1.53 6.34
CA PHE A 199 -15.52 0.26 7.07
C PHE A 199 -16.36 0.37 8.32
N GLU A 200 -16.34 1.52 9.04
CA GLU A 200 -17.15 1.72 10.26
C GLU A 200 -18.66 1.56 10.01
N GLN A 201 -19.12 1.74 8.77
CA GLN A 201 -20.51 1.71 8.37
C GLN A 201 -20.93 0.39 7.71
N MET A 202 -20.00 -0.58 7.61
CA MET A 202 -20.25 -1.83 6.88
C MET A 202 -20.35 -3.03 7.85
N PRO A 203 -21.23 -3.99 7.54
CA PRO A 203 -21.17 -5.30 8.19
C PRO A 203 -19.82 -5.97 7.93
N VAL A 204 -19.25 -6.62 8.96
CA VAL A 204 -17.96 -7.35 8.85
C VAL A 204 -17.99 -8.39 7.72
N THR A 205 -19.15 -9.02 7.47
CA THR A 205 -19.32 -10.00 6.39
C THR A 205 -19.19 -9.43 5.00
N ASP A 206 -19.38 -8.13 4.82
CA ASP A 206 -19.35 -7.43 3.52
C ASP A 206 -18.06 -6.62 3.28
N GLY A 207 -17.28 -6.40 4.32
CA GLY A 207 -16.08 -5.57 4.26
C GLY A 207 -15.03 -6.03 3.24
N TYR A 208 -14.98 -7.31 2.88
CA TYR A 208 -14.09 -7.82 1.84
C TYR A 208 -14.32 -7.13 0.48
N ARG A 209 -15.55 -6.69 0.21
CA ARG A 209 -15.88 -5.94 -1.01
C ARG A 209 -15.21 -4.57 -1.01
N LEU A 210 -15.25 -3.87 0.12
CA LEU A 210 -14.58 -2.58 0.25
C LEU A 210 -13.05 -2.74 0.24
N ALA A 211 -12.53 -3.77 0.92
CA ALA A 211 -11.10 -4.11 0.88
C ALA A 211 -10.60 -4.30 -0.55
N GLY A 212 -11.32 -5.04 -1.38
CA GLY A 212 -11.00 -5.22 -2.80
C GLY A 212 -11.11 -3.94 -3.65
N ARG A 213 -11.48 -2.80 -3.08
CA ARG A 213 -11.56 -1.49 -3.76
C ARG A 213 -10.55 -0.46 -3.25
N VAL A 214 -9.65 -0.88 -2.37
CA VAL A 214 -8.51 -0.05 -1.95
C VAL A 214 -7.63 0.27 -3.16
N SER A 215 -7.30 -0.75 -3.96
CA SER A 215 -6.60 -0.61 -5.24
C SER A 215 -7.16 -1.62 -6.24
N GLY A 216 -7.44 -1.20 -7.49
CA GLY A 216 -8.04 -2.06 -8.50
C GLY A 216 -7.10 -3.14 -9.03
N ASP A 217 -5.80 -2.92 -8.97
CA ASP A 217 -4.74 -3.84 -9.38
C ASP A 217 -4.30 -4.80 -8.25
N SER A 218 -4.78 -4.60 -7.02
CA SER A 218 -4.52 -5.45 -5.85
C SER A 218 -5.82 -5.87 -5.14
N THR A 219 -6.90 -6.03 -5.90
CA THR A 219 -8.24 -6.33 -5.37
C THR A 219 -8.29 -7.67 -4.64
N VAL A 220 -7.59 -8.68 -5.15
CA VAL A 220 -7.52 -10.01 -4.55
C VAL A 220 -6.70 -10.00 -3.28
N ALA A 221 -5.53 -9.36 -3.30
CA ALA A 221 -4.63 -9.30 -2.16
C ALA A 221 -5.28 -8.59 -0.96
N TYR A 222 -5.91 -7.42 -1.16
CA TYR A 222 -6.61 -6.71 -0.10
C TYR A 222 -7.84 -7.46 0.43
N ALA A 223 -8.64 -8.05 -0.45
CA ALA A 223 -9.78 -8.86 -0.03
C ALA A 223 -9.33 -10.09 0.77
N TRP A 224 -8.24 -10.73 0.37
CA TRP A 224 -7.68 -11.86 1.10
C TRP A 224 -7.14 -11.46 2.48
N ALA A 225 -6.39 -10.37 2.57
CA ALA A 225 -5.91 -9.85 3.85
C ALA A 225 -7.07 -9.56 4.83
N TYR A 226 -8.14 -8.93 4.32
CA TYR A 226 -9.36 -8.70 5.10
C TYR A 226 -10.00 -10.00 5.59
N CYS A 227 -10.18 -10.98 4.69
CA CYS A 227 -10.76 -12.27 5.04
C CYS A 227 -9.92 -13.00 6.10
N MET A 228 -8.58 -12.98 5.98
CA MET A 228 -7.67 -13.56 6.98
C MET A 228 -7.83 -12.91 8.35
N ALA A 229 -8.01 -11.57 8.41
CA ALA A 229 -8.23 -10.86 9.66
C ALA A 229 -9.56 -11.25 10.32
N VAL A 230 -10.64 -11.36 9.55
CA VAL A 230 -11.95 -11.80 10.03
C VAL A 230 -11.91 -13.25 10.49
N GLU A 231 -11.29 -14.13 9.72
CA GLU A 231 -11.12 -15.55 10.04
C GLU A 231 -10.29 -15.74 11.32
N SER A 232 -9.22 -14.98 11.47
CA SER A 232 -8.42 -14.95 12.70
C SER A 232 -9.22 -14.50 13.91
N ALA A 233 -10.04 -13.44 13.76
CA ALA A 233 -10.88 -12.94 14.85
C ALA A 233 -11.98 -13.93 15.29
N LEU A 234 -12.40 -14.81 14.39
CA LEU A 234 -13.41 -15.85 14.63
C LEU A 234 -12.80 -17.22 14.99
N ASP A 235 -11.47 -17.34 14.99
CA ASP A 235 -10.74 -18.60 15.11
C ASP A 235 -11.27 -19.67 14.11
N PHE A 236 -11.46 -19.25 12.87
CA PHE A 236 -12.05 -20.05 11.81
C PHE A 236 -11.00 -20.55 10.83
N GLU A 237 -10.91 -21.86 10.67
CA GLU A 237 -10.03 -22.50 9.68
C GLU A 237 -10.77 -22.70 8.35
N ILE A 238 -10.16 -22.20 7.27
CA ILE A 238 -10.71 -22.41 5.93
C ILE A 238 -10.32 -23.76 5.35
N PRO A 239 -11.13 -24.36 4.46
CA PRO A 239 -10.78 -25.59 3.77
C PRO A 239 -9.46 -25.45 2.99
N PRO A 240 -8.57 -26.47 3.00
CA PRO A 240 -7.29 -26.43 2.28
C PRO A 240 -7.42 -26.06 0.80
N ARG A 241 -8.47 -26.56 0.11
CA ARG A 241 -8.74 -26.20 -1.28
C ARG A 241 -8.98 -24.70 -1.45
N ALA A 242 -9.68 -24.05 -0.53
CA ALA A 242 -9.93 -22.62 -0.57
C ALA A 242 -8.63 -21.82 -0.47
N SER A 243 -7.66 -22.26 0.37
CA SER A 243 -6.33 -21.64 0.47
C SER A 243 -5.59 -21.67 -0.86
N TRP A 244 -5.57 -22.83 -1.54
CA TRP A 244 -4.95 -22.96 -2.85
C TRP A 244 -5.63 -22.12 -3.92
N LEU A 245 -6.96 -22.04 -3.89
CA LEU A 245 -7.72 -21.21 -4.82
C LEU A 245 -7.51 -19.71 -4.58
N ARG A 246 -7.30 -19.29 -3.35
CA ARG A 246 -6.91 -17.90 -3.02
C ARG A 246 -5.50 -17.59 -3.54
N ALA A 247 -4.54 -18.48 -3.29
CA ALA A 247 -3.17 -18.34 -3.81
C ALA A 247 -3.15 -18.25 -5.34
N LEU A 248 -3.87 -19.14 -6.03
CA LEU A 248 -4.00 -19.07 -7.48
C LEU A 248 -4.51 -17.70 -7.96
N ARG A 249 -5.49 -17.12 -7.28
CA ARG A 249 -6.04 -15.82 -7.68
C ARG A 249 -5.06 -14.68 -7.46
N VAL A 250 -4.31 -14.69 -6.35
CA VAL A 250 -3.27 -13.68 -6.10
C VAL A 250 -2.16 -13.77 -7.13
N GLU A 251 -1.73 -14.99 -7.51
CA GLU A 251 -0.72 -15.13 -8.58
C GLU A 251 -1.26 -14.66 -9.94
N ARG A 252 -2.54 -14.91 -10.22
CA ARG A 252 -3.14 -14.38 -11.45
C ARG A 252 -3.25 -12.84 -11.44
N GLU A 253 -3.53 -12.23 -10.30
CA GLU A 253 -3.47 -10.77 -10.12
C GLU A 253 -2.05 -10.27 -10.32
N ARG A 254 -1.05 -10.92 -9.71
CA ARG A 254 0.36 -10.58 -9.82
C ARG A 254 0.87 -10.60 -11.27
N VAL A 255 0.58 -11.67 -12.00
CA VAL A 255 0.97 -11.79 -13.40
C VAL A 255 0.32 -10.70 -14.26
N ALA A 256 -0.97 -10.39 -14.03
CA ALA A 256 -1.65 -9.32 -14.77
C ALA A 256 -0.99 -7.95 -14.54
N ASN A 257 -0.53 -7.68 -13.31
CA ASN A 257 0.18 -6.44 -12.98
C ASN A 257 1.55 -6.41 -13.63
N HIS A 258 2.34 -7.48 -13.52
CA HIS A 258 3.66 -7.55 -14.14
C HIS A 258 3.61 -7.37 -15.67
N LEU A 259 2.62 -7.96 -16.35
CA LEU A 259 2.42 -7.74 -17.78
C LEU A 259 2.10 -6.27 -18.08
N GLY A 260 1.27 -5.63 -17.26
CA GLY A 260 0.96 -4.21 -17.39
C GLY A 260 2.18 -3.32 -17.22
N ASP A 261 2.95 -3.58 -16.15
CA ASP A 261 4.14 -2.79 -15.79
C ASP A 261 5.27 -2.93 -16.82
N LEU A 262 5.53 -4.13 -17.30
CA LEU A 262 6.53 -4.37 -18.35
C LEU A 262 6.16 -3.61 -19.64
N GLY A 263 4.88 -3.59 -20.01
CA GLY A 263 4.40 -2.82 -21.14
C GLY A 263 4.60 -1.30 -20.94
N ALA A 264 4.24 -0.81 -19.78
CA ALA A 264 4.37 0.62 -19.43
C ALA A 264 5.85 1.06 -19.40
N LEU A 265 6.74 0.26 -18.80
CA LEU A 265 8.19 0.53 -18.78
C LEU A 265 8.76 0.64 -20.21
N GLY A 266 8.37 -0.26 -21.10
CA GLY A 266 8.78 -0.20 -22.52
C GLY A 266 8.29 1.10 -23.17
N ASN A 267 7.04 1.45 -22.97
CA ASN A 267 6.46 2.69 -23.51
C ASN A 267 7.16 3.95 -22.99
N ASP A 268 7.42 4.02 -21.68
CA ASP A 268 8.08 5.16 -21.04
C ASP A 268 9.52 5.33 -21.55
N ALA A 269 10.17 4.24 -21.91
CA ALA A 269 11.48 4.24 -22.55
C ALA A 269 11.43 4.36 -24.09
N GLY A 270 10.26 4.57 -24.69
CA GLY A 270 10.07 4.82 -26.11
C GLY A 270 9.89 3.58 -26.98
N LEU A 271 9.57 2.41 -26.40
CA LEU A 271 9.25 1.18 -27.12
C LEU A 271 7.75 0.87 -27.07
N ALA A 272 6.95 1.57 -27.88
CA ALA A 272 5.49 1.36 -27.96
C ALA A 272 5.11 -0.08 -28.38
N PHE A 273 5.99 -0.79 -29.10
CA PHE A 273 5.81 -2.20 -29.43
C PHE A 273 5.70 -3.06 -28.16
N GLY A 274 6.53 -2.78 -27.14
CA GLY A 274 6.48 -3.47 -25.86
C GLY A 274 5.12 -3.28 -25.18
N LEU A 275 4.61 -2.04 -25.12
CA LEU A 275 3.28 -1.74 -24.58
C LEU A 275 2.20 -2.54 -25.33
N ALA A 276 2.22 -2.58 -26.66
CA ALA A 276 1.21 -3.26 -27.45
C ALA A 276 1.20 -4.77 -27.17
N GLN A 277 2.37 -5.43 -27.12
CA GLN A 277 2.46 -6.87 -26.90
C GLN A 277 2.10 -7.28 -25.48
N PHE A 278 2.64 -6.60 -24.47
CA PHE A 278 2.30 -6.89 -23.08
C PHE A 278 0.83 -6.57 -22.74
N SER A 279 0.25 -5.52 -23.34
CA SER A 279 -1.18 -5.23 -23.20
C SER A 279 -2.06 -6.32 -23.80
N ARG A 280 -1.68 -6.88 -24.95
CA ARG A 280 -2.38 -8.03 -25.56
C ARG A 280 -2.33 -9.26 -24.64
N LEU A 281 -1.15 -9.63 -24.14
CA LEU A 281 -0.99 -10.75 -23.22
C LEU A 281 -1.80 -10.55 -21.93
N ARG A 282 -1.76 -9.34 -21.38
CA ARG A 282 -2.56 -8.97 -20.21
C ARG A 282 -4.05 -9.08 -20.48
N GLU A 283 -4.52 -8.62 -21.64
CA GLU A 283 -5.93 -8.70 -22.01
C GLU A 283 -6.39 -10.16 -22.12
N ASP A 284 -5.63 -11.03 -22.79
CA ASP A 284 -5.95 -12.45 -22.90
C ASP A 284 -5.97 -13.12 -21.51
N TRP A 285 -5.05 -12.73 -20.62
CA TRP A 285 -5.02 -13.20 -19.24
C TRP A 285 -6.27 -12.81 -18.46
N LEU A 286 -6.72 -11.56 -18.59
CA LEU A 286 -7.91 -11.04 -17.94
C LEU A 286 -9.21 -11.63 -18.50
N ARG A 287 -9.26 -11.94 -19.79
CA ARG A 287 -10.42 -12.63 -20.41
C ARG A 287 -10.63 -14.01 -19.84
N LEU A 288 -9.56 -14.80 -19.69
CA LEU A 288 -9.69 -16.11 -19.04
C LEU A 288 -10.10 -15.99 -17.57
N ASN A 289 -9.66 -14.95 -16.85
CA ASN A 289 -10.19 -14.66 -15.52
C ASN A 289 -11.71 -14.44 -15.53
N ALA A 290 -12.20 -13.65 -16.49
CA ALA A 290 -13.64 -13.39 -16.62
C ALA A 290 -14.42 -14.66 -16.94
N GLU A 291 -13.90 -15.49 -17.82
CA GLU A 291 -14.51 -16.76 -18.22
C GLU A 291 -14.61 -17.74 -17.04
N LEU A 292 -13.51 -17.98 -16.34
CA LEU A 292 -13.45 -19.01 -15.30
C LEU A 292 -14.01 -18.54 -13.94
N PHE A 293 -13.86 -17.27 -13.63
CA PHE A 293 -14.17 -16.73 -12.32
C PHE A 293 -15.20 -15.60 -12.33
N GLY A 294 -15.73 -15.24 -13.50
CA GLY A 294 -16.80 -14.26 -13.65
C GLY A 294 -16.40 -12.80 -13.43
N HIS A 295 -15.09 -12.49 -13.32
CA HIS A 295 -14.60 -11.10 -13.25
C HIS A 295 -13.14 -10.99 -13.73
N ARG A 296 -12.85 -10.02 -14.61
CA ARG A 296 -11.51 -9.80 -15.22
C ARG A 296 -10.42 -9.63 -14.17
N LEU A 297 -10.63 -8.77 -13.19
CA LEU A 297 -9.70 -8.48 -12.10
C LEU A 297 -9.93 -9.36 -10.86
N LEU A 298 -10.78 -10.41 -10.94
CA LEU A 298 -11.11 -11.31 -9.83
C LEU A 298 -11.73 -10.61 -8.62
N MET A 299 -12.33 -9.43 -8.83
CA MET A 299 -12.97 -8.64 -7.77
C MET A 299 -14.13 -9.42 -7.14
N ASP A 300 -14.24 -9.36 -5.81
CA ASP A 300 -15.24 -10.08 -4.99
C ASP A 300 -15.16 -11.62 -5.12
N ARG A 301 -14.00 -12.18 -5.48
CA ARG A 301 -13.80 -13.63 -5.63
C ARG A 301 -13.16 -14.29 -4.40
N ILE A 302 -12.61 -13.50 -3.48
CA ILE A 302 -12.21 -13.93 -2.13
C ILE A 302 -13.32 -13.46 -1.18
N VAL A 303 -13.81 -14.39 -0.38
CA VAL A 303 -14.87 -14.14 0.60
C VAL A 303 -14.49 -14.73 1.97
N PRO A 304 -15.04 -14.22 3.08
CA PRO A 304 -14.83 -14.85 4.38
C PRO A 304 -15.20 -16.33 4.35
N GLY A 305 -14.33 -17.17 4.86
CA GLY A 305 -14.48 -18.63 4.86
C GLY A 305 -14.06 -19.35 3.57
N GLY A 306 -13.65 -18.62 2.49
CA GLY A 306 -13.21 -19.29 1.28
C GLY A 306 -13.12 -18.44 0.03
N VAL A 307 -13.71 -18.92 -1.05
CA VAL A 307 -13.79 -18.30 -2.37
C VAL A 307 -15.21 -18.39 -2.90
N ALA A 308 -15.62 -17.38 -3.68
CA ALA A 308 -16.97 -17.32 -4.23
C ALA A 308 -17.22 -18.31 -5.37
N ILE A 309 -16.20 -18.69 -6.12
CA ILE A 309 -16.28 -19.58 -7.29
C ILE A 309 -15.09 -20.52 -7.28
N ASP A 310 -15.32 -21.80 -7.56
CA ASP A 310 -14.24 -22.79 -7.76
C ASP A 310 -13.77 -22.80 -9.22
N VAL A 311 -12.66 -23.49 -9.50
CA VAL A 311 -12.19 -23.73 -10.87
C VAL A 311 -13.08 -24.81 -11.51
N PRO A 312 -13.71 -24.55 -12.65
CA PRO A 312 -14.49 -25.56 -13.35
C PRO A 312 -13.60 -26.71 -13.89
N PRO A 313 -14.14 -27.91 -14.15
CA PRO A 313 -13.34 -29.08 -14.52
C PRO A 313 -12.36 -28.85 -15.67
N ARG A 314 -12.74 -28.12 -16.69
CA ARG A 314 -11.87 -27.76 -17.85
C ARG A 314 -10.93 -26.61 -17.55
N GLY A 315 -11.18 -25.84 -16.51
CA GLY A 315 -10.43 -24.62 -16.20
C GLY A 315 -8.96 -24.86 -15.88
N THR A 316 -8.63 -26.00 -15.26
CA THR A 316 -7.23 -26.34 -14.95
C THR A 316 -6.39 -26.49 -16.22
N THR A 317 -6.93 -27.12 -17.25
CA THR A 317 -6.24 -27.28 -18.55
C THR A 317 -6.05 -25.90 -19.21
N GLN A 318 -7.11 -25.09 -19.31
CA GLN A 318 -7.06 -23.75 -19.89
C GLN A 318 -6.04 -22.84 -19.15
N LEU A 319 -6.02 -22.88 -17.82
CA LEU A 319 -5.06 -22.13 -17.02
C LEU A 319 -3.61 -22.54 -17.31
N ARG A 320 -3.35 -23.83 -17.40
CA ARG A 320 -2.01 -24.37 -17.72
C ARG A 320 -1.56 -23.99 -19.14
N GLU A 321 -2.44 -24.15 -20.12
CA GLU A 321 -2.16 -23.77 -21.51
C GLU A 321 -1.85 -22.27 -21.62
N GLN A 322 -2.61 -21.43 -20.93
CA GLN A 322 -2.36 -20.00 -20.92
C GLN A 322 -1.01 -19.66 -20.25
N CYS A 323 -0.66 -20.32 -19.13
CA CYS A 323 0.65 -20.12 -18.49
C CYS A 323 1.79 -20.45 -19.44
N ASN A 324 1.73 -21.60 -20.15
CA ASN A 324 2.76 -21.99 -21.12
C ASN A 324 2.88 -20.97 -22.26
N THR A 325 1.75 -20.47 -22.76
CA THR A 325 1.74 -19.44 -23.80
C THR A 325 2.39 -18.15 -23.32
N VAL A 326 2.00 -17.66 -22.14
CA VAL A 326 2.55 -16.42 -21.55
C VAL A 326 4.04 -16.57 -21.28
N GLU A 327 4.49 -17.71 -20.72
CA GLU A 327 5.91 -17.99 -20.48
C GLU A 327 6.74 -17.88 -21.76
N THR A 328 6.27 -18.50 -22.85
CA THR A 328 6.95 -18.46 -24.15
C THR A 328 7.01 -17.03 -24.74
N GLU A 329 5.88 -16.33 -24.71
CA GLU A 329 5.78 -14.97 -25.25
C GLU A 329 6.60 -13.96 -24.44
N VAL A 330 6.59 -14.08 -23.11
CA VAL A 330 7.41 -13.24 -22.23
C VAL A 330 8.90 -13.48 -22.44
N ALA A 331 9.34 -14.73 -22.63
CA ALA A 331 10.73 -15.04 -22.94
C ALA A 331 11.19 -14.37 -24.26
N ASN A 332 10.34 -14.38 -25.28
CA ASN A 332 10.61 -13.68 -26.54
C ASN A 332 10.71 -12.16 -26.33
N MET A 333 9.79 -11.60 -25.57
CA MET A 333 9.80 -10.16 -25.26
C MET A 333 11.01 -9.77 -24.42
N GLN A 334 11.44 -10.61 -23.49
CA GLN A 334 12.66 -10.38 -22.70
C GLN A 334 13.88 -10.27 -23.62
N THR A 335 14.03 -11.18 -24.58
CA THR A 335 15.13 -11.10 -25.56
C THR A 335 15.12 -9.76 -26.32
N ILE A 336 13.92 -9.31 -26.76
CA ILE A 336 13.78 -8.03 -27.47
C ILE A 336 14.18 -6.86 -26.56
N TYR A 337 13.76 -6.86 -25.27
CA TYR A 337 14.11 -5.81 -24.31
C TYR A 337 15.60 -5.79 -24.01
N ASP A 338 16.23 -6.97 -23.86
CA ASP A 338 17.64 -7.11 -23.54
C ASP A 338 18.55 -6.69 -24.71
N GLU A 339 18.13 -6.97 -25.96
CA GLU A 339 18.90 -6.64 -27.16
C GLU A 339 18.62 -5.22 -27.71
N HIS A 340 17.58 -4.54 -27.23
CA HIS A 340 17.22 -3.21 -27.73
C HIS A 340 18.10 -2.12 -27.13
N ALA A 341 19.12 -1.68 -27.88
CA ALA A 341 20.13 -0.74 -27.40
C ALA A 341 19.53 0.56 -26.80
N GLY A 342 18.47 1.11 -27.41
CA GLY A 342 17.81 2.31 -26.93
C GLY A 342 17.10 2.14 -25.58
N LEU A 343 16.58 0.92 -25.27
CA LEU A 343 16.03 0.62 -23.94
C LEU A 343 17.16 0.47 -22.94
N GLN A 344 18.20 -0.29 -23.27
CA GLN A 344 19.35 -0.53 -22.39
C GLN A 344 20.01 0.79 -22.00
N ASP A 345 20.20 1.70 -22.95
CA ASP A 345 20.76 3.04 -22.68
C ASP A 345 19.91 3.84 -21.68
N ARG A 346 18.58 3.79 -21.79
CA ARG A 346 17.66 4.49 -20.89
C ARG A 346 17.47 3.83 -19.54
N PHE A 347 17.53 2.50 -19.47
CA PHE A 347 17.39 1.75 -18.23
C PHE A 347 18.65 1.72 -17.39
N MET A 348 19.82 1.80 -18.03
CA MET A 348 21.10 1.69 -17.33
C MET A 348 21.26 2.80 -16.30
N GLY A 349 21.31 2.43 -15.02
CA GLY A 349 21.47 3.35 -13.90
C GLY A 349 20.18 4.06 -13.45
N ALA A 350 19.07 3.98 -14.22
CA ALA A 350 17.79 4.56 -13.82
C ALA A 350 17.11 3.71 -12.73
N GLY A 351 16.57 4.37 -11.71
CA GLY A 351 15.78 3.72 -10.65
C GLY A 351 16.57 2.72 -9.79
N ARG A 352 17.90 2.80 -9.77
CA ARG A 352 18.72 1.88 -9.00
C ARG A 352 18.49 2.07 -7.50
N VAL A 353 17.94 1.03 -6.87
CA VAL A 353 17.76 0.98 -5.41
C VAL A 353 18.95 0.24 -4.80
N THR A 354 19.80 0.97 -4.06
CA THR A 354 20.91 0.36 -3.32
C THR A 354 20.39 -0.26 -2.02
N PRO A 355 21.13 -1.20 -1.37
CA PRO A 355 20.76 -1.75 -0.06
C PRO A 355 20.49 -0.67 0.99
N GLU A 356 21.28 0.41 1.01
CA GLU A 356 21.13 1.52 1.94
C GLU A 356 19.83 2.31 1.65
N LEU A 357 19.51 2.52 0.37
CA LEU A 357 18.26 3.18 -0.02
C LEU A 357 17.05 2.31 0.31
N ALA A 358 17.13 1.00 0.03
CA ALA A 358 16.08 0.04 0.39
C ALA A 358 15.79 0.07 1.90
N ALA A 359 16.84 0.01 2.74
CA ALA A 359 16.70 0.09 4.19
C ALA A 359 16.04 1.42 4.65
N ARG A 360 16.38 2.55 4.01
CA ARG A 360 15.75 3.86 4.30
C ARG A 360 14.30 3.92 3.88
N LEU A 361 13.91 3.25 2.83
CA LEU A 361 12.54 3.19 2.33
C LEU A 361 11.69 2.14 3.07
N GLY A 362 12.33 1.23 3.80
CA GLY A 362 11.66 0.14 4.50
C GLY A 362 11.25 -1.02 3.57
N LEU A 363 12.01 -1.22 2.50
CA LEU A 363 11.80 -2.30 1.53
C LEU A 363 12.42 -3.62 1.99
#